data_8f8ebdf7414f1f26ad23b37a3b86ad47
#
_entry.id   8f8ebdf7414f1f26ad23b37a3b86ad47
#
_cell.length_a   1.000
_cell.length_b   1.000
_cell.length_c   1.000
_cell.angle_alpha   90.00
_cell.angle_beta   90.00
_cell.angle_gamma   90.00
#
_symmetry.space_group_name_H-M   'P 1'
#
loop_
_entity.id
_entity.type
_entity.pdbx_description
1 polymer ?
#
loop_
_entity_poly.entity_id
_entity_poly.type
_entity_poly.pdbx_seq_one_letter_code
_entity_poly.pdbx_strand_id
1 'polypeptide(L)'
;MQFSYNLLLVLHFIGISGLLGGLLAQIAVKPKQLPKFVMHSAWLAFIAAVVMVGINQMMHSDDATVEVLDHIKVAIKSTILIVVLAIGYLNVKKAALSNKVWGLMTLLTISNIVIAVFW
;
A
#
# COMPACT_ATOMS: atom_id res chain seq x y z
N MET A 1 -5.98 -20.06 -10.50
CA MET A 1 -5.65 -18.60 -10.40
C MET A 1 -6.40 -17.89 -9.29
N GLN A 2 -7.64 -18.26 -9.01
CA GLN A 2 -8.38 -17.61 -7.92
C GLN A 2 -7.71 -17.77 -6.56
N PHE A 3 -7.16 -18.95 -6.28
CA PHE A 3 -6.40 -19.17 -5.05
C PHE A 3 -5.17 -18.25 -4.97
N SER A 4 -4.43 -18.14 -6.08
CA SER A 4 -3.26 -17.25 -6.12
C SER A 4 -3.65 -15.78 -5.94
N TYR A 5 -4.75 -15.35 -6.55
CA TYR A 5 -5.28 -14.00 -6.37
C TYR A 5 -5.63 -13.74 -4.91
N ASN A 6 -6.35 -14.67 -4.27
CA ASN A 6 -6.76 -14.52 -2.88
C ASN A 6 -5.54 -14.51 -1.94
N LEU A 7 -4.53 -15.32 -2.22
CA LEU A 7 -3.29 -15.31 -1.43
C LEU A 7 -2.58 -13.96 -1.53
N LEU A 8 -2.49 -13.41 -2.74
CA LEU A 8 -1.89 -12.09 -2.94
C LEU A 8 -2.70 -10.99 -2.28
N LEU A 9 -4.02 -11.10 -2.24
CA LEU A 9 -4.88 -10.17 -1.52
C LEU A 9 -4.57 -10.17 -0.02
N VAL A 10 -4.37 -11.37 0.56
CA VAL A 10 -3.95 -11.50 1.97
C VAL A 10 -2.59 -10.83 2.18
N LEU A 11 -1.61 -11.08 1.31
CA LEU A 11 -0.30 -10.48 1.40
C LEU A 11 -0.37 -8.95 1.25
N HIS A 12 -1.24 -8.45 0.38
CA HIS A 12 -1.48 -7.02 0.22
C HIS A 12 -2.02 -6.40 1.52
N PHE A 13 -3.00 -7.04 2.14
CA PHE A 13 -3.55 -6.58 3.41
C PHE A 13 -2.52 -6.61 4.53
N ILE A 14 -1.67 -7.65 4.58
CA ILE A 14 -0.57 -7.72 5.56
C ILE A 14 0.40 -6.55 5.34
N GLY A 15 0.76 -6.26 4.10
CA GLY A 15 1.63 -5.14 3.77
C GLY A 15 1.03 -3.79 4.18
N ILE A 16 -0.24 -3.55 3.87
CA ILE A 16 -0.95 -2.33 4.25
C ILE A 16 -1.05 -2.21 5.78
N SER A 17 -1.33 -3.31 6.46
CA SER A 17 -1.42 -3.33 7.93
C SER A 17 -0.06 -3.00 8.57
N GLY A 18 1.03 -3.56 8.05
CA GLY A 18 2.37 -3.25 8.53
C GLY A 18 2.75 -1.80 8.28
N LEU A 19 2.41 -1.26 7.12
CA LEU A 19 2.65 0.13 6.78
C LEU A 19 1.88 1.07 7.72
N LEU A 20 0.58 0.90 7.83
CA LEU A 20 -0.26 1.75 8.67
C LEU A 20 0.04 1.55 10.15
N GLY A 21 0.17 0.30 10.60
CA GLY A 21 0.48 -0.01 11.99
C GLY A 21 1.83 0.57 12.43
N GLY A 22 2.82 0.49 11.55
CA GLY A 22 4.14 1.08 11.82
C GLY A 22 4.10 2.59 11.90
N LEU A 23 3.30 3.24 11.04
CA LEU A 23 3.11 4.69 11.11
C LEU A 23 2.35 5.10 12.37
N LEU A 24 1.27 4.41 12.71
CA LEU A 24 0.47 4.71 13.90
C LEU A 24 1.26 4.47 15.19
N ALA A 25 2.16 3.49 15.20
CA ALA A 25 3.01 3.23 16.36
C ALA A 25 3.91 4.42 16.72
N GLN A 26 4.15 5.35 15.80
CA GLN A 26 4.96 6.53 16.02
C GLN A 26 4.17 7.73 16.56
N ILE A 27 2.86 7.59 16.78
CA ILE A 27 1.98 8.72 17.11
C ILE A 27 2.43 9.49 18.35
N ALA A 28 2.89 8.77 19.37
CA ALA A 28 3.35 9.36 20.63
C ALA A 28 4.88 9.32 20.80
N VAL A 29 5.60 8.83 19.81
CA VAL A 29 7.07 8.70 19.88
C VAL A 29 7.72 10.02 19.49
N LYS A 30 8.75 10.41 20.25
CA LYS A 30 9.55 11.62 19.99
C LYS A 30 11.02 11.29 20.20
N PRO A 31 11.90 11.51 19.19
CA PRO A 31 11.56 11.87 17.82
C PRO A 31 10.92 10.70 17.07
N LYS A 32 10.04 11.01 16.14
CA LYS A 32 9.47 9.99 15.26
C LYS A 32 10.54 9.48 14.29
N GLN A 33 10.49 8.19 14.02
CA GLN A 33 11.39 7.56 13.06
C GLN A 33 10.57 6.73 12.08
N LEU A 34 11.17 6.43 10.93
CA LEU A 34 10.55 5.56 9.94
C LEU A 34 11.29 4.21 9.98
N PRO A 35 10.74 3.19 10.67
CA PRO A 35 11.37 1.88 10.72
C PRO A 35 11.47 1.24 9.35
N LYS A 36 12.51 0.46 9.11
CA LYS A 36 12.70 -0.22 7.82
C LYS A 36 11.54 -1.17 7.48
N PHE A 37 10.92 -1.80 8.50
CA PHE A 37 9.81 -2.73 8.23
C PHE A 37 8.60 -2.01 7.62
N VAL A 38 8.41 -0.71 7.89
CA VAL A 38 7.34 0.08 7.26
C VAL A 38 7.57 0.14 5.76
N MET A 39 8.80 0.37 5.32
CA MET A 39 9.13 0.37 3.90
C MET A 39 8.99 -1.01 3.27
N HIS A 40 9.43 -2.05 3.95
CA HIS A 40 9.24 -3.42 3.48
C HIS A 40 7.77 -3.78 3.35
N SER A 41 6.95 -3.35 4.32
CA SER A 41 5.50 -3.57 4.29
C SER A 41 4.85 -2.84 3.12
N ALA A 42 5.26 -1.60 2.85
CA ALA A 42 4.75 -0.82 1.72
C ALA A 42 5.12 -1.47 0.38
N TRP A 43 6.35 -1.97 0.24
CA TRP A 43 6.78 -2.70 -0.94
C TRP A 43 5.98 -3.99 -1.13
N LEU A 44 5.76 -4.75 -0.05
CA LEU A 44 4.95 -5.96 -0.10
C LEU A 44 3.54 -5.64 -0.61
N ALA A 45 2.92 -4.60 -0.09
CA ALA A 45 1.59 -4.18 -0.53
C ALA A 45 1.58 -3.79 -2.00
N PHE A 46 2.59 -3.04 -2.44
CA PHE A 46 2.69 -2.57 -3.83
C PHE A 46 2.90 -3.74 -4.79
N ILE A 47 3.87 -4.61 -4.49
CA ILE A 47 4.19 -5.76 -5.36
C ILE A 47 2.98 -6.71 -5.43
N ALA A 48 2.35 -7.00 -4.29
CA ALA A 48 1.15 -7.84 -4.27
C ALA A 48 0.04 -7.23 -5.13
N ALA A 49 -0.17 -5.92 -5.06
CA ALA A 49 -1.18 -5.23 -5.87
C ALA A 49 -0.88 -5.35 -7.36
N VAL A 50 0.37 -5.15 -7.78
CA VAL A 50 0.77 -5.26 -9.19
C VAL A 50 0.53 -6.67 -9.72
N VAL A 51 0.93 -7.68 -8.95
CA VAL A 51 0.73 -9.07 -9.35
C VAL A 51 -0.76 -9.44 -9.39
N MET A 52 -1.56 -8.91 -8.44
CA MET A 52 -3.02 -9.11 -8.45
C MET A 52 -3.66 -8.56 -9.72
N VAL A 53 -3.26 -7.39 -10.19
CA VAL A 53 -3.75 -6.81 -11.45
C VAL A 53 -3.40 -7.73 -12.60
N GLY A 54 -2.17 -8.23 -12.67
CA GLY A 54 -1.75 -9.17 -13.71
C GLY A 54 -2.55 -10.45 -13.71
N ILE A 55 -2.78 -11.05 -12.53
CA ILE A 55 -3.58 -12.27 -12.40
C ILE A 55 -5.04 -12.01 -12.80
N ASN A 56 -5.61 -10.89 -12.39
CA ASN A 56 -6.97 -10.52 -12.77
C ASN A 56 -7.12 -10.43 -14.29
N GLN A 57 -6.16 -9.84 -14.99
CA GLN A 57 -6.17 -9.77 -16.45
C GLN A 57 -6.09 -11.16 -17.07
N MET A 58 -5.26 -12.05 -16.54
CA MET A 58 -5.15 -13.42 -17.01
C MET A 58 -6.44 -14.20 -16.80
N MET A 59 -7.09 -14.05 -15.64
CA MET A 59 -8.36 -14.71 -15.35
C MET A 59 -9.46 -14.22 -16.30
N HIS A 60 -9.52 -12.92 -16.59
CA HIS A 60 -10.48 -12.37 -17.52
C HIS A 60 -10.23 -12.85 -18.96
N SER A 61 -8.97 -13.00 -19.35
CA SER A 61 -8.58 -13.52 -20.65
C SER A 61 -9.04 -14.98 -20.83
N ASP A 62 -8.97 -15.79 -19.78
CA ASP A 62 -9.40 -17.19 -19.80
C ASP A 62 -10.92 -17.33 -19.68
N ASP A 63 -11.57 -16.44 -18.95
CA ASP A 63 -13.01 -16.45 -18.69
C ASP A 63 -13.53 -15.01 -18.70
N ALA A 64 -14.22 -14.62 -19.77
CA ALA A 64 -14.73 -13.27 -19.95
C ALA A 64 -15.78 -12.87 -18.91
N THR A 65 -16.33 -13.82 -18.14
CA THR A 65 -17.27 -13.51 -17.05
C THR A 65 -16.57 -12.98 -15.80
N VAL A 66 -15.24 -13.13 -15.70
CA VAL A 66 -14.46 -12.58 -14.59
C VAL A 66 -14.41 -11.05 -14.71
N GLU A 67 -14.80 -10.37 -13.65
CA GLU A 67 -14.80 -8.92 -13.61
C GLU A 67 -13.38 -8.37 -13.65
N VAL A 68 -13.17 -7.39 -14.54
CA VAL A 68 -11.87 -6.70 -14.64
C VAL A 68 -11.81 -5.57 -13.62
N LEU A 69 -10.67 -5.44 -12.94
CA LEU A 69 -10.43 -4.33 -12.02
C LEU A 69 -10.51 -2.99 -12.79
N ASP A 70 -11.09 -1.99 -12.13
CA ASP A 70 -11.19 -0.65 -12.71
C ASP A 70 -9.79 -0.03 -12.76
N HIS A 71 -9.30 0.22 -13.97
CA HIS A 71 -7.94 0.74 -14.19
C HIS A 71 -7.76 2.14 -13.59
N ILE A 72 -8.80 2.97 -13.57
CA ILE A 72 -8.72 4.31 -12.98
C ILE A 72 -8.54 4.21 -11.47
N LYS A 73 -9.32 3.37 -10.81
CA LYS A 73 -9.21 3.14 -9.35
C LYS A 73 -7.85 2.56 -8.99
N VAL A 74 -7.38 1.58 -9.75
CA VAL A 74 -6.05 0.97 -9.55
C VAL A 74 -4.96 2.02 -9.73
N ALA A 75 -5.06 2.86 -10.76
CA ALA A 75 -4.07 3.91 -11.02
C ALA A 75 -4.00 4.91 -9.87
N ILE A 76 -5.14 5.36 -9.34
CA ILE A 76 -5.19 6.29 -8.23
C ILE A 76 -4.56 5.69 -6.96
N LYS A 77 -4.95 4.47 -6.60
CA LYS A 77 -4.40 3.77 -5.43
C LYS A 77 -2.91 3.53 -5.55
N SER A 78 -2.46 3.11 -6.75
CA SER A 78 -1.05 2.87 -7.00
C SER A 78 -0.24 4.16 -6.94
N THR A 79 -0.76 5.25 -7.47
CA THR A 79 -0.11 6.56 -7.40
C THR A 79 0.07 7.01 -5.96
N ILE A 80 -0.97 6.88 -5.13
CA ILE A 80 -0.89 7.24 -3.70
C ILE A 80 0.19 6.40 -3.02
N LEU A 81 0.22 5.11 -3.26
CA LEU A 81 1.21 4.22 -2.64
C LEU A 81 2.62 4.53 -3.12
N ILE A 82 2.80 4.86 -4.40
CA ILE A 82 4.10 5.29 -4.94
C ILE A 82 4.57 6.58 -4.26
N VAL A 83 3.67 7.53 -4.03
CA VAL A 83 4.00 8.76 -3.32
C VAL A 83 4.45 8.45 -1.89
N VAL A 84 3.73 7.56 -1.18
CA VAL A 84 4.13 7.12 0.16
C VAL A 84 5.52 6.48 0.14
N LEU A 85 5.79 5.61 -0.82
CA LEU A 85 7.09 4.97 -0.98
C LEU A 85 8.20 6.01 -1.22
N ALA A 86 7.95 6.97 -2.11
CA ALA A 86 8.93 8.01 -2.43
C ALA A 86 9.24 8.87 -1.19
N ILE A 87 8.22 9.31 -0.46
CA ILE A 87 8.39 10.08 0.77
C ILE A 87 9.18 9.23 1.79
N GLY A 88 8.84 7.96 1.92
CA GLY A 88 9.53 7.05 2.84
C GLY A 88 11.02 6.91 2.51
N TYR A 89 11.37 6.75 1.25
CA TYR A 89 12.77 6.64 0.84
C TYR A 89 13.58 7.89 1.17
N LEU A 90 12.96 9.06 1.05
CA LEU A 90 13.64 10.32 1.38
C LEU A 90 13.88 10.47 2.88
N ASN A 91 13.15 9.71 3.71
CA ASN A 91 13.15 9.90 5.16
C ASN A 91 13.61 8.69 5.98
N VAL A 92 13.73 7.51 5.36
CA VAL A 92 14.01 6.26 6.09
C VAL A 92 15.37 6.29 6.82
N LYS A 93 16.34 7.03 6.30
CA LYS A 93 17.67 7.15 6.89
C LYS A 93 17.81 8.34 7.84
N LYS A 94 16.79 9.18 7.95
CA LYS A 94 16.85 10.33 8.85
C LYS A 94 16.72 9.89 10.30
N ALA A 95 17.46 10.55 11.18
CA ALA A 95 17.40 10.27 12.61
C ALA A 95 16.04 10.64 13.22
N ALA A 96 15.34 11.60 12.63
CA ALA A 96 14.03 12.03 13.08
C ALA A 96 13.14 12.31 11.88
N LEU A 97 11.91 11.81 11.95
CA LEU A 97 10.87 12.06 10.96
C LEU A 97 10.04 13.26 11.41
N SER A 98 9.89 14.28 10.56
CA SER A 98 9.09 15.44 10.93
C SER A 98 7.61 15.05 11.10
N ASN A 99 6.92 15.75 12.00
CA ASN A 99 5.48 15.50 12.22
C ASN A 99 4.67 15.74 10.94
N LYS A 100 5.07 16.70 10.12
CA LYS A 100 4.38 16.99 8.85
C LYS A 100 4.52 15.83 7.88
N VAL A 101 5.72 15.28 7.73
CA VAL A 101 5.96 14.15 6.83
C VAL A 101 5.25 12.91 7.36
N TRP A 102 5.34 12.63 8.66
CA TRP A 102 4.64 11.52 9.28
C TRP A 102 3.13 11.62 9.06
N GLY A 103 2.56 12.81 9.31
CA GLY A 103 1.14 13.06 9.13
C GLY A 103 0.71 12.89 7.68
N LEU A 104 1.52 13.36 6.74
CA LEU A 104 1.23 13.22 5.31
C LEU A 104 1.23 11.74 4.89
N MET A 105 2.24 10.97 5.28
CA MET A 105 2.31 9.54 4.96
C MET A 105 1.11 8.79 5.56
N THR A 106 0.78 9.06 6.81
CA THR A 106 -0.34 8.44 7.50
C THR A 106 -1.66 8.79 6.82
N LEU A 107 -1.86 10.06 6.50
CA LEU A 107 -3.07 10.53 5.83
C LEU A 107 -3.22 9.91 4.44
N LEU A 108 -2.15 9.84 3.66
CA LEU A 108 -2.18 9.22 2.33
C LEU A 108 -2.50 7.73 2.44
N THR A 109 -1.93 7.03 3.41
CA THR A 109 -2.21 5.61 3.62
C THR A 109 -3.67 5.38 3.99
N ILE A 110 -4.20 6.17 4.92
CA ILE A 110 -5.61 6.08 5.32
C ILE A 110 -6.52 6.43 4.15
N SER A 111 -6.20 7.47 3.38
CA SER A 111 -6.98 7.85 2.19
C SER A 111 -7.02 6.72 1.17
N ASN A 112 -5.91 6.02 0.99
CA ASN A 112 -5.85 4.88 0.08
C ASN A 112 -6.79 3.75 0.52
N ILE A 113 -6.84 3.47 1.83
CA ILE A 113 -7.75 2.47 2.40
C ILE A 113 -9.19 2.90 2.20
N VAL A 114 -9.51 4.17 2.46
CA VAL A 114 -10.87 4.71 2.28
C VAL A 114 -11.31 4.59 0.81
N ILE A 115 -10.43 4.93 -0.12
CA ILE A 115 -10.72 4.78 -1.55
C ILE A 115 -10.99 3.30 -1.89
N ALA A 116 -10.23 2.39 -1.29
CA ALA A 116 -10.40 0.96 -1.55
C ALA A 116 -11.77 0.44 -1.10
N VAL A 117 -12.32 1.01 -0.02
CA VAL A 117 -13.59 0.55 0.57
C VAL A 117 -14.79 1.27 -0.04
N PHE A 118 -14.71 2.59 -0.24
CA PHE A 118 -15.86 3.41 -0.59
C PHE A 118 -15.98 3.74 -2.08
N TRP A 119 -14.97 3.46 -2.83
CA TRP A 119 -15.00 3.73 -4.28
C TRP A 119 -15.16 2.44 -5.11
#